data_6a26452651d91bbb94e1dc7305020c37
#
_entry.id   6a26452651d91bbb94e1dc7305020c37
#
_cell.length_a   1.000
_cell.length_b   1.000
_cell.length_c   1.000
_cell.angle_alpha   90.00
_cell.angle_beta   90.00
_cell.angle_gamma   90.00
#
_symmetry.space_group_name_H-M   'P 1'
#
loop_
_entity.id
_entity.type
_entity.pdbx_description
1 polymer ?
#
loop_
_entity_poly.entity_id
_entity_poly.type
_entity_poly.pdbx_seq_one_letter_code
_entity_poly.pdbx_strand_id
1 'polypeptide(L)'
;MRLNPTGEVPVLVHDDNVICDPTQITDYLEQNFCDEHTPKLIPEEGSTYYHRVQHYRELLDSLQMDAYTHGCILHPEITVDSHIPAYATTHIRTQIGNTESELKKLAAENPDLKDTYIAKQRRLKSKLFDHDNMKYLKKLLDELENVLDQVETELQRRIEETPEEGSQQTWLCGEFFSIADVSLAVTLHRLKFLGLSRRYWGNGTRVNLETYYERVLNRPTFRRVLGQVNNILISAVLPTAFRVAKKKAPAFVGATLLIGLIGGATYLAFNYIKKRLLVS
;
A
#
# COMPACT_ATOMS: atom_id res chain seq x y z
N MET A 1 2.46 16.53 -13.00
CA MET A 1 1.51 17.63 -13.20
C MET A 1 1.16 17.93 -14.67
N ARG A 2 2.02 17.66 -15.63
CA ARG A 2 1.63 17.83 -17.07
C ARG A 2 0.61 16.80 -17.54
N LEU A 3 0.68 15.57 -17.02
CA LEU A 3 -0.28 14.50 -17.34
C LEU A 3 -1.52 14.55 -16.42
N ASN A 4 -1.32 14.87 -15.16
CA ASN A 4 -2.39 15.02 -14.17
C ASN A 4 -2.25 16.38 -13.47
N PRO A 5 -3.18 17.34 -13.72
CA PRO A 5 -3.12 18.67 -13.12
C PRO A 5 -3.16 18.66 -11.59
N THR A 6 -3.82 17.69 -10.95
CA THR A 6 -3.82 17.56 -9.49
C THR A 6 -2.46 17.12 -8.95
N GLY A 7 -1.60 16.56 -9.82
CA GLY A 7 -0.29 16.01 -9.45
C GLY A 7 -0.40 14.80 -8.53
N GLU A 8 -1.50 14.07 -8.59
CA GLU A 8 -1.73 12.81 -7.87
C GLU A 8 -1.31 11.62 -8.72
N VAL A 9 -1.00 10.53 -8.08
CA VAL A 9 -0.67 9.24 -8.66
C VAL A 9 -1.65 8.18 -8.13
N PRO A 10 -1.93 7.12 -8.90
CA PRO A 10 -1.31 6.70 -10.16
C PRO A 10 -1.76 7.52 -11.38
N VAL A 11 -1.00 7.41 -12.47
CA VAL A 11 -1.37 7.89 -13.81
C VAL A 11 -1.05 6.76 -14.79
N LEU A 12 -2.04 6.32 -15.54
CA LEU A 12 -1.89 5.34 -16.63
C LEU A 12 -1.83 6.08 -17.95
N VAL A 13 -0.84 5.76 -18.76
CA VAL A 13 -0.74 6.20 -20.16
C VAL A 13 -0.71 4.95 -21.03
N HIS A 14 -1.68 4.84 -21.93
CA HIS A 14 -1.76 3.76 -22.90
C HIS A 14 -2.19 4.34 -24.23
N ASP A 15 -1.30 4.28 -25.22
CA ASP A 15 -1.39 5.01 -26.48
C ASP A 15 -1.65 6.52 -26.22
N ASP A 16 -2.73 7.07 -26.76
CA ASP A 16 -3.11 8.50 -26.57
C ASP A 16 -3.99 8.73 -25.33
N ASN A 17 -4.34 7.67 -24.56
CA ASN A 17 -5.19 7.79 -23.38
C ASN A 17 -4.35 8.08 -22.14
N VAL A 18 -4.76 9.10 -21.39
CA VAL A 18 -4.20 9.45 -20.07
C VAL A 18 -5.31 9.32 -19.03
N ILE A 19 -5.19 8.37 -18.13
CA ILE A 19 -6.18 8.06 -17.10
C ILE A 19 -5.53 8.33 -15.73
N CYS A 20 -6.17 9.17 -14.91
CA CYS A 20 -5.59 9.67 -13.66
C CYS A 20 -6.31 9.20 -12.39
N ASP A 21 -7.53 8.72 -12.52
CA ASP A 21 -8.31 8.21 -11.40
C ASP A 21 -8.04 6.71 -11.19
N PRO A 22 -7.71 6.25 -9.96
CA PRO A 22 -7.40 4.83 -9.70
C PRO A 22 -8.54 3.89 -10.06
N THR A 23 -9.78 4.28 -9.81
CA THR A 23 -10.97 3.48 -10.12
C THR A 23 -11.12 3.34 -11.64
N GLN A 24 -11.00 4.46 -12.37
CA GLN A 24 -11.04 4.44 -13.83
C GLN A 24 -9.87 3.65 -14.44
N ILE A 25 -8.68 3.70 -13.82
CA ILE A 25 -7.52 2.89 -14.25
C ILE A 25 -7.84 1.40 -14.11
N THR A 26 -8.40 0.97 -12.98
CA THR A 26 -8.73 -0.44 -12.79
C THR A 26 -9.83 -0.90 -13.74
N ASP A 27 -10.85 -0.09 -13.98
CA ASP A 27 -11.91 -0.39 -14.95
C ASP A 27 -11.36 -0.47 -16.38
N TYR A 28 -10.49 0.44 -16.75
CA TYR A 28 -9.81 0.44 -18.05
C TYR A 28 -8.97 -0.82 -18.25
N LEU A 29 -8.22 -1.24 -17.23
CA LEU A 29 -7.40 -2.45 -17.29
C LEU A 29 -8.27 -3.69 -17.42
N GLU A 30 -9.36 -3.78 -16.69
CA GLU A 30 -10.31 -4.89 -16.74
C GLU A 30 -10.98 -5.00 -18.13
N GLN A 31 -11.32 -3.87 -18.76
CA GLN A 31 -11.96 -3.84 -20.06
C GLN A 31 -11.02 -4.14 -21.22
N ASN A 32 -9.75 -3.72 -21.13
CA ASN A 32 -8.83 -3.76 -22.28
C ASN A 32 -7.77 -4.86 -22.19
N PHE A 33 -7.52 -5.43 -21.01
CA PHE A 33 -6.43 -6.39 -20.79
C PHE A 33 -6.89 -7.74 -20.21
N CYS A 34 -8.19 -7.93 -19.99
CA CYS A 34 -8.74 -9.23 -19.65
C CYS A 34 -9.14 -9.97 -20.93
N ASP A 35 -8.68 -11.20 -21.07
CA ASP A 35 -9.01 -12.13 -22.14
C ASP A 35 -9.88 -13.29 -21.60
N GLU A 36 -10.25 -14.23 -22.47
CA GLU A 36 -11.05 -15.41 -22.10
C GLU A 36 -10.37 -16.32 -21.06
N HIS A 37 -9.05 -16.20 -20.89
CA HIS A 37 -8.25 -16.99 -19.94
C HIS A 37 -8.00 -16.25 -18.61
N THR A 38 -8.31 -14.95 -18.57
CA THR A 38 -8.11 -14.11 -17.38
C THR A 38 -9.44 -13.94 -16.66
N PRO A 39 -9.59 -14.45 -15.40
CA PRO A 39 -10.82 -14.27 -14.66
C PRO A 39 -11.14 -12.79 -14.47
N LYS A 40 -12.32 -12.37 -14.89
CA LYS A 40 -12.82 -11.01 -14.67
C LYS A 40 -13.03 -10.74 -13.18
N LEU A 41 -12.56 -9.61 -12.71
CA LEU A 41 -12.74 -9.17 -11.32
C LEU A 41 -14.04 -8.37 -11.14
N ILE A 42 -14.57 -7.82 -12.23
CA ILE A 42 -15.84 -7.07 -12.25
C ILE A 42 -16.87 -7.92 -12.98
N PRO A 43 -17.94 -8.37 -12.29
CA PRO A 43 -19.03 -9.09 -12.93
C PRO A 43 -19.74 -8.23 -13.98
N GLU A 44 -20.41 -8.86 -14.93
CA GLU A 44 -21.26 -8.15 -15.90
C GLU A 44 -22.43 -7.46 -15.20
N GLU A 45 -22.86 -6.29 -15.72
CA GLU A 45 -23.91 -5.46 -15.12
C GLU A 45 -25.23 -6.20 -14.86
N GLY A 46 -25.58 -7.19 -15.68
CA GLY A 46 -26.76 -8.04 -15.48
C GLY A 46 -26.60 -9.16 -14.45
N SER A 47 -25.42 -9.33 -13.88
CA SER A 47 -25.16 -10.36 -12.86
C SER A 47 -25.75 -9.98 -11.51
N THR A 48 -26.26 -10.98 -10.78
CA THR A 48 -26.70 -10.81 -9.37
C THR A 48 -25.58 -10.33 -8.44
N TYR A 49 -24.34 -10.53 -8.83
CA TYR A 49 -23.16 -10.13 -8.05
C TYR A 49 -22.70 -8.70 -8.32
N TYR A 50 -23.08 -8.10 -9.47
CA TYR A 50 -22.56 -6.79 -9.88
C TYR A 50 -22.77 -5.70 -8.86
N HIS A 51 -24.01 -5.49 -8.42
CA HIS A 51 -24.33 -4.44 -7.44
C HIS A 51 -23.64 -4.65 -6.10
N ARG A 52 -23.48 -5.90 -5.65
CA ARG A 52 -22.77 -6.22 -4.42
C ARG A 52 -21.29 -5.89 -4.52
N VAL A 53 -20.64 -6.28 -5.62
CA VAL A 53 -19.23 -5.99 -5.88
C VAL A 53 -18.98 -4.48 -5.94
N GLN A 54 -19.83 -3.73 -6.64
CA GLN A 54 -19.70 -2.27 -6.71
C GLN A 54 -19.94 -1.62 -5.34
N HIS A 55 -20.94 -2.04 -4.59
CA HIS A 55 -21.22 -1.53 -3.26
C HIS A 55 -20.01 -1.67 -2.32
N TYR A 56 -19.43 -2.88 -2.21
CA TYR A 56 -18.28 -3.08 -1.33
C TYR A 56 -17.01 -2.43 -1.85
N ARG A 57 -16.82 -2.34 -3.16
CA ARG A 57 -15.74 -1.56 -3.76
C ARG A 57 -15.83 -0.09 -3.34
N GLU A 58 -16.98 0.56 -3.60
CA GLU A 58 -17.20 1.97 -3.24
C GLU A 58 -17.04 2.22 -1.74
N LEU A 59 -17.59 1.34 -0.91
CA LEU A 59 -17.50 1.41 0.54
C LEU A 59 -16.03 1.39 1.01
N LEU A 60 -15.21 0.49 0.48
CA LEU A 60 -13.81 0.33 0.84
C LEU A 60 -12.93 1.45 0.24
N ASP A 61 -13.19 1.86 -1.00
CA ASP A 61 -12.46 2.92 -1.68
C ASP A 61 -12.76 4.32 -1.09
N SER A 62 -13.90 4.47 -0.37
CA SER A 62 -14.23 5.70 0.37
C SER A 62 -13.39 5.92 1.62
N LEU A 63 -12.71 4.88 2.12
CA LEU A 63 -11.88 4.95 3.33
C LEU A 63 -10.66 5.87 3.12
N GLN A 64 -10.44 6.76 4.05
CA GLN A 64 -9.38 7.75 3.99
C GLN A 64 -8.01 7.17 4.42
N MET A 65 -7.44 6.31 3.58
CA MET A 65 -6.18 5.61 3.87
C MET A 65 -4.98 6.54 4.08
N ASP A 66 -4.98 7.72 3.48
CA ASP A 66 -3.99 8.77 3.71
C ASP A 66 -4.10 9.34 5.13
N ALA A 67 -5.33 9.58 5.62
CA ALA A 67 -5.57 10.06 6.98
C ALA A 67 -5.16 9.01 8.03
N TYR A 68 -5.49 7.73 7.84
CA TYR A 68 -5.02 6.66 8.72
C TYR A 68 -3.49 6.57 8.73
N THR A 69 -2.86 6.68 7.56
CA THR A 69 -1.41 6.60 7.44
C THR A 69 -0.72 7.75 8.15
N HIS A 70 -1.13 9.00 7.87
CA HIS A 70 -0.56 10.18 8.51
C HIS A 70 -0.88 10.20 10.01
N GLY A 71 -2.12 9.88 10.37
CA GLY A 71 -2.55 9.81 11.76
C GLY A 71 -1.73 8.83 12.58
N CYS A 72 -1.49 7.61 12.10
CA CYS A 72 -0.64 6.63 12.80
C CYS A 72 0.82 7.07 12.91
N ILE A 73 1.33 7.87 11.95
CA ILE A 73 2.68 8.42 12.00
C ILE A 73 2.77 9.57 13.00
N LEU A 74 1.78 10.47 13.01
CA LEU A 74 1.73 11.63 13.88
C LEU A 74 1.36 11.26 15.33
N HIS A 75 0.51 10.26 15.50
CA HIS A 75 -0.03 9.76 16.77
C HIS A 75 0.22 8.25 16.93
N PRO A 76 1.48 7.82 17.13
CA PRO A 76 1.82 6.40 17.24
C PRO A 76 1.16 5.72 18.44
N GLU A 77 0.68 6.47 19.43
CA GLU A 77 -0.04 5.97 20.61
C GLU A 77 -1.39 5.31 20.26
N ILE A 78 -1.95 5.57 19.09
CA ILE A 78 -3.21 4.91 18.65
C ILE A 78 -2.98 3.52 18.05
N THR A 79 -1.73 3.15 17.82
CA THR A 79 -1.35 1.89 17.17
C THR A 79 -0.85 0.87 18.18
N VAL A 80 -1.05 -0.41 17.87
CA VAL A 80 -0.50 -1.55 18.61
C VAL A 80 0.23 -2.42 17.61
N ASP A 81 1.51 -2.73 17.87
CA ASP A 81 2.34 -3.57 16.99
C ASP A 81 2.55 -2.97 15.58
N SER A 82 2.75 -1.65 15.49
CA SER A 82 3.08 -0.99 14.22
C SER A 82 4.37 -1.55 13.63
N HIS A 83 4.34 -1.87 12.32
CA HIS A 83 5.52 -2.28 11.58
C HIS A 83 6.40 -1.12 11.11
N ILE A 84 6.03 0.12 11.47
CA ILE A 84 6.82 1.32 11.17
C ILE A 84 7.90 1.46 12.24
N PRO A 85 9.20 1.30 11.92
CA PRO A 85 10.27 1.49 12.90
C PRO A 85 10.32 2.94 13.39
N ALA A 86 10.71 3.14 14.65
CA ALA A 86 10.78 4.49 15.25
C ALA A 86 11.67 5.47 14.44
N TYR A 87 12.79 4.99 13.88
CA TYR A 87 13.66 5.83 13.03
C TYR A 87 12.96 6.23 11.71
N ALA A 88 12.15 5.33 11.12
CA ALA A 88 11.39 5.63 9.91
C ALA A 88 10.28 6.66 10.17
N THR A 89 9.63 6.59 11.33
CA THR A 89 8.63 7.57 11.76
C THR A 89 9.22 8.98 11.82
N THR A 90 10.40 9.15 12.44
CA THR A 90 11.09 10.43 12.49
C THR A 90 11.46 10.94 11.10
N HIS A 91 11.98 10.06 10.24
CA HIS A 91 12.32 10.41 8.85
C HIS A 91 11.10 10.83 8.04
N ILE A 92 9.99 10.09 8.14
CA ILE A 92 8.74 10.38 7.46
C ILE A 92 8.16 11.72 7.94
N ARG A 93 8.15 11.99 9.25
CA ARG A 93 7.75 13.30 9.81
C ARG A 93 8.56 14.44 9.20
N THR A 94 9.87 14.28 9.11
CA THR A 94 10.76 15.28 8.49
C THR A 94 10.45 15.48 7.02
N GLN A 95 10.18 14.40 6.28
CA GLN A 95 9.80 14.49 4.85
C GLN A 95 8.45 15.18 4.65
N ILE A 96 7.46 14.88 5.49
CA ILE A 96 6.17 15.58 5.47
C ILE A 96 6.39 17.08 5.66
N GLY A 97 7.20 17.49 6.65
CA GLY A 97 7.54 18.90 6.89
C GLY A 97 8.29 19.57 5.73
N ASN A 98 9.13 18.82 5.01
CA ASN A 98 9.92 19.35 3.88
C ASN A 98 9.13 19.46 2.56
N THR A 99 7.98 18.81 2.45
CA THR A 99 7.17 18.81 1.22
C THR A 99 6.76 20.22 0.79
N GLU A 100 6.53 21.11 1.75
CA GLU A 100 6.20 22.50 1.48
C GLU A 100 7.35 23.24 0.76
N SER A 101 8.57 23.08 1.23
CA SER A 101 9.75 23.74 0.66
C SER A 101 10.08 23.16 -0.73
N GLU A 102 9.91 21.85 -0.91
CA GLU A 102 10.14 21.19 -2.19
C GLU A 102 9.13 21.62 -3.25
N LEU A 103 7.85 21.74 -2.91
CA LEU A 103 6.82 22.24 -3.83
C LEU A 103 7.04 23.72 -4.20
N LYS A 104 7.51 24.56 -3.26
CA LYS A 104 7.90 25.95 -3.55
C LYS A 104 9.06 26.01 -4.54
N LYS A 105 10.06 25.15 -4.37
CA LYS A 105 11.20 25.04 -5.28
C LYS A 105 10.76 24.62 -6.68
N LEU A 106 9.93 23.56 -6.76
CA LEU A 106 9.38 23.09 -8.03
C LEU A 106 8.52 24.15 -8.74
N ALA A 107 7.77 24.95 -7.98
CA ALA A 107 6.99 26.08 -8.53
C ALA A 107 7.90 27.17 -9.13
N ALA A 108 9.06 27.42 -8.53
CA ALA A 108 10.04 28.38 -9.04
C ALA A 108 10.78 27.84 -10.29
N GLU A 109 11.08 26.55 -10.32
CA GLU A 109 11.75 25.87 -11.44
C GLU A 109 10.84 25.65 -12.66
N ASN A 110 9.50 25.68 -12.48
CA ASN A 110 8.50 25.44 -13.53
C ASN A 110 7.45 26.56 -13.52
N PRO A 111 7.74 27.73 -14.12
CA PRO A 111 6.82 28.88 -14.12
C PRO A 111 5.45 28.61 -14.74
N ASP A 112 5.40 27.74 -15.76
CA ASP A 112 4.18 27.27 -16.44
C ASP A 112 3.25 26.45 -15.55
N LEU A 113 3.78 25.80 -14.49
CA LEU A 113 3.04 24.99 -13.54
C LEU A 113 2.99 25.58 -12.14
N LYS A 114 3.43 26.82 -11.96
CA LYS A 114 3.55 27.48 -10.66
C LYS A 114 2.27 27.42 -9.84
N ASP A 115 1.16 27.80 -10.42
CA ASP A 115 -0.13 27.84 -9.72
C ASP A 115 -0.61 26.44 -9.32
N THR A 116 -0.33 25.45 -10.16
CA THR A 116 -0.64 24.05 -9.88
C THR A 116 0.16 23.51 -8.68
N TYR A 117 1.46 23.84 -8.59
CA TYR A 117 2.29 23.47 -7.44
C TYR A 117 1.85 24.16 -6.16
N ILE A 118 1.48 25.46 -6.23
CA ILE A 118 0.96 26.22 -5.09
C ILE A 118 -0.39 25.65 -4.62
N ALA A 119 -1.29 25.33 -5.55
CA ALA A 119 -2.57 24.68 -5.22
C ALA A 119 -2.37 23.32 -4.53
N LYS A 120 -1.45 22.50 -5.04
CA LYS A 120 -1.09 21.22 -4.40
C LYS A 120 -0.54 21.41 -3.00
N GLN A 121 0.36 22.39 -2.81
CA GLN A 121 0.93 22.70 -1.50
C GLN A 121 -0.16 23.07 -0.47
N ARG A 122 -1.09 23.95 -0.85
CA ARG A 122 -2.21 24.35 0.01
C ARG A 122 -3.08 23.16 0.40
N ARG A 123 -3.44 22.31 -0.57
CA ARG A 123 -4.25 21.11 -0.34
C ARG A 123 -3.56 20.13 0.60
N LEU A 124 -2.26 19.84 0.40
CA LEU A 124 -1.50 18.95 1.28
C LEU A 124 -1.37 19.51 2.69
N LYS A 125 -1.15 20.81 2.83
CA LYS A 125 -1.08 21.47 4.14
C LYS A 125 -2.40 21.39 4.89
N SER A 126 -3.53 21.62 4.23
CA SER A 126 -4.86 21.47 4.82
C SER A 126 -5.11 20.02 5.25
N LYS A 127 -4.85 19.04 4.38
CA LYS A 127 -4.99 17.61 4.71
C LYS A 127 -4.14 17.23 5.93
N LEU A 128 -2.87 17.64 5.98
CA LEU A 128 -2.00 17.31 7.11
C LEU A 128 -2.45 17.94 8.43
N PHE A 129 -3.01 19.15 8.38
CA PHE A 129 -3.60 19.80 9.53
C PHE A 129 -4.80 19.01 10.08
N ASP A 130 -5.68 18.53 9.18
CA ASP A 130 -6.83 17.71 9.56
C ASP A 130 -6.37 16.35 10.11
N HIS A 131 -5.37 15.71 9.48
CA HIS A 131 -4.84 14.40 9.88
C HIS A 131 -4.07 14.44 11.21
N ASP A 132 -3.57 15.60 11.64
CA ASP A 132 -2.95 15.81 12.95
C ASP A 132 -4.00 16.08 14.05
N ASN A 133 -5.25 16.28 13.68
CA ASN A 133 -6.33 16.51 14.61
C ASN A 133 -6.86 15.18 15.17
N MET A 134 -6.59 14.91 16.44
CA MET A 134 -6.98 13.67 17.11
C MET A 134 -8.50 13.44 17.13
N LYS A 135 -9.32 14.51 17.22
CA LYS A 135 -10.78 14.39 17.18
C LYS A 135 -11.27 13.95 15.80
N TYR A 136 -10.69 14.53 14.75
CA TYR A 136 -10.96 14.13 13.37
C TYR A 136 -10.53 12.68 13.12
N LEU A 137 -9.33 12.32 13.55
CA LEU A 137 -8.80 10.96 13.39
C LEU A 137 -9.66 9.92 14.12
N LYS A 138 -10.10 10.21 15.36
CA LYS A 138 -11.01 9.30 16.08
C LYS A 138 -12.31 9.06 15.32
N LYS A 139 -12.93 10.14 14.77
CA LYS A 139 -14.12 10.00 13.94
C LYS A 139 -13.90 9.06 12.75
N LEU A 140 -12.77 9.21 12.03
CA LEU A 140 -12.43 8.34 10.91
C LEU A 140 -12.18 6.89 11.34
N LEU A 141 -11.59 6.67 12.51
CA LEU A 141 -11.39 5.34 13.08
C LEU A 141 -12.71 4.66 13.48
N ASP A 142 -13.69 5.43 13.94
CA ASP A 142 -15.04 4.94 14.23
C ASP A 142 -15.80 4.63 12.92
N GLU A 143 -15.64 5.44 11.88
CA GLU A 143 -16.16 5.16 10.52
C GLU A 143 -15.54 3.88 9.94
N LEU A 144 -14.23 3.69 10.10
CA LEU A 144 -13.54 2.46 9.71
C LEU A 144 -14.12 1.24 10.44
N GLU A 145 -14.38 1.36 11.73
CA GLU A 145 -14.97 0.29 12.54
C GLU A 145 -16.34 -0.14 11.98
N ASN A 146 -17.20 0.83 11.67
CA ASN A 146 -18.51 0.56 11.06
C ASN A 146 -18.40 -0.12 9.67
N VAL A 147 -17.41 0.24 8.86
CA VAL A 147 -17.17 -0.42 7.56
C VAL A 147 -16.72 -1.87 7.78
N LEU A 148 -15.82 -2.11 8.73
CA LEU A 148 -15.34 -3.46 9.02
C LEU A 148 -16.42 -4.35 9.65
N ASP A 149 -17.38 -3.79 10.39
CA ASP A 149 -18.56 -4.51 10.88
C ASP A 149 -19.48 -4.96 9.73
N GLN A 150 -19.67 -4.09 8.73
CA GLN A 150 -20.43 -4.47 7.53
C GLN A 150 -19.74 -5.59 6.75
N VAL A 151 -18.41 -5.51 6.61
CA VAL A 151 -17.62 -6.55 5.94
C VAL A 151 -17.68 -7.87 6.72
N GLU A 152 -17.53 -7.84 8.05
CA GLU A 152 -17.65 -9.04 8.90
C GLU A 152 -19.02 -9.69 8.74
N THR A 153 -20.09 -8.90 8.78
CA THR A 153 -21.47 -9.37 8.59
C THR A 153 -21.67 -10.01 7.22
N GLU A 154 -21.10 -9.40 6.15
CA GLU A 154 -21.20 -9.97 4.81
C GLU A 154 -20.42 -11.29 4.70
N LEU A 155 -19.22 -11.37 5.26
CA LEU A 155 -18.43 -12.60 5.27
C LEU A 155 -19.17 -13.71 6.04
N GLN A 156 -19.78 -13.39 7.16
CA GLN A 156 -20.62 -14.34 7.91
C GLN A 156 -21.79 -14.85 7.05
N ARG A 157 -22.50 -13.93 6.38
CA ARG A 157 -23.61 -14.29 5.50
C ARG A 157 -23.16 -15.19 4.33
N ARG A 158 -21.97 -14.97 3.78
CA ARG A 158 -21.40 -15.83 2.72
C ARG A 158 -21.16 -17.24 3.22
N ILE A 159 -20.64 -17.39 4.43
CA ILE A 159 -20.42 -18.70 5.04
C ILE A 159 -21.74 -19.45 5.25
N GLU A 160 -22.77 -18.77 5.72
CA GLU A 160 -24.10 -19.35 5.99
C GLU A 160 -24.85 -19.74 4.70
N GLU A 161 -24.67 -19.00 3.61
CA GLU A 161 -25.29 -19.29 2.31
C GLU A 161 -24.56 -20.38 1.51
N THR A 162 -23.35 -20.75 1.90
CA THR A 162 -22.53 -21.72 1.17
C THR A 162 -22.62 -23.09 1.82
N PRO A 163 -22.85 -24.18 1.08
CA PRO A 163 -22.83 -25.54 1.63
C PRO A 163 -21.52 -25.84 2.36
N GLU A 164 -21.57 -26.64 3.41
CA GLU A 164 -20.42 -26.94 4.32
C GLU A 164 -19.13 -27.34 3.57
N GLU A 165 -19.22 -28.02 2.47
CA GLU A 165 -18.07 -28.44 1.65
C GLU A 165 -17.38 -27.30 0.89
N GLY A 166 -18.05 -26.16 0.66
CA GLY A 166 -17.55 -25.00 -0.10
C GLY A 166 -17.23 -23.76 0.75
N SER A 167 -17.58 -23.72 2.03
CA SER A 167 -17.54 -22.53 2.87
C SER A 167 -16.12 -21.90 3.00
N GLN A 168 -15.07 -22.71 2.84
CA GLN A 168 -13.69 -22.23 2.92
C GLN A 168 -13.21 -21.49 1.65
N GLN A 169 -13.98 -21.46 0.59
CA GLN A 169 -13.59 -20.87 -0.71
C GLN A 169 -14.32 -19.57 -1.06
N THR A 170 -15.26 -19.12 -0.21
CA THR A 170 -16.02 -17.89 -0.48
C THR A 170 -15.21 -16.63 -0.27
N TRP A 171 -15.36 -15.68 -1.19
CA TRP A 171 -14.80 -14.34 -1.10
C TRP A 171 -15.86 -13.34 -0.65
N LEU A 172 -15.51 -12.05 -0.53
CA LEU A 172 -16.41 -11.03 0.02
C LEU A 172 -17.79 -11.00 -0.66
N CYS A 173 -17.82 -11.13 -1.98
CA CYS A 173 -19.08 -10.99 -2.74
C CYS A 173 -19.63 -12.31 -3.30
N GLY A 174 -18.89 -13.43 -3.20
CA GLY A 174 -19.28 -14.72 -3.77
C GLY A 174 -18.15 -15.74 -3.78
N GLU A 175 -18.25 -16.73 -4.67
CA GLU A 175 -17.25 -17.81 -4.80
C GLU A 175 -16.02 -17.39 -5.62
N PHE A 176 -16.04 -16.23 -6.24
CA PHE A 176 -14.96 -15.69 -7.07
C PHE A 176 -14.31 -14.46 -6.41
N PHE A 177 -13.02 -14.30 -6.67
CA PHE A 177 -12.25 -13.14 -6.21
C PHE A 177 -12.56 -11.93 -7.10
N SER A 178 -13.13 -10.87 -6.53
CA SER A 178 -13.60 -9.69 -7.25
C SER A 178 -12.73 -8.46 -6.99
N ILE A 179 -13.03 -7.36 -7.67
CA ILE A 179 -12.38 -6.06 -7.43
C ILE A 179 -12.64 -5.55 -6.00
N ALA A 180 -13.78 -5.88 -5.38
CA ALA A 180 -14.04 -5.56 -3.99
C ALA A 180 -13.07 -6.30 -3.04
N ASP A 181 -12.69 -7.55 -3.37
CA ASP A 181 -11.68 -8.28 -2.63
C ASP A 181 -10.28 -7.68 -2.80
N VAL A 182 -9.97 -7.09 -3.96
CA VAL A 182 -8.72 -6.34 -4.16
C VAL A 182 -8.68 -5.14 -3.22
N SER A 183 -9.74 -4.32 -3.18
CA SER A 183 -9.84 -3.15 -2.29
C SER A 183 -9.74 -3.56 -0.81
N LEU A 184 -10.46 -4.62 -0.39
CA LEU A 184 -10.40 -5.12 0.98
C LEU A 184 -9.00 -5.65 1.34
N ALA A 185 -8.40 -6.46 0.49
CA ALA A 185 -7.08 -7.05 0.72
C ALA A 185 -5.99 -5.98 0.93
N VAL A 186 -5.98 -4.96 0.07
CA VAL A 186 -5.02 -3.84 0.16
C VAL A 186 -5.26 -3.00 1.41
N THR A 187 -6.51 -2.72 1.73
CA THR A 187 -6.93 -1.99 2.93
C THR A 187 -6.47 -2.72 4.20
N LEU A 188 -6.80 -4.00 4.37
CA LEU A 188 -6.40 -4.79 5.53
C LEU A 188 -4.87 -4.89 5.65
N HIS A 189 -4.19 -5.08 4.53
CA HIS A 189 -2.73 -5.14 4.52
C HIS A 189 -2.09 -3.82 4.98
N ARG A 190 -2.64 -2.69 4.56
CA ARG A 190 -2.18 -1.38 4.99
C ARG A 190 -2.48 -1.14 6.47
N LEU A 191 -3.69 -1.44 6.93
CA LEU A 191 -4.07 -1.30 8.34
C LEU A 191 -3.20 -2.17 9.26
N LYS A 192 -2.87 -3.39 8.85
CA LYS A 192 -1.94 -4.26 9.57
C LYS A 192 -0.55 -3.64 9.66
N PHE A 193 -0.03 -3.12 8.56
CA PHE A 193 1.26 -2.42 8.54
C PHE A 193 1.30 -1.24 9.51
N LEU A 194 0.20 -0.49 9.60
CA LEU A 194 0.06 0.64 10.51
C LEU A 194 -0.10 0.24 11.98
N GLY A 195 -0.29 -1.05 12.28
CA GLY A 195 -0.46 -1.55 13.65
C GLY A 195 -1.90 -1.43 14.17
N LEU A 196 -2.89 -1.43 13.26
CA LEU A 196 -4.31 -1.32 13.61
C LEU A 196 -5.03 -2.68 13.61
N SER A 197 -4.40 -3.77 13.13
CA SER A 197 -5.05 -5.08 12.98
C SER A 197 -5.56 -5.64 14.31
N ARG A 198 -4.77 -5.53 15.38
CA ARG A 198 -5.13 -6.06 16.70
C ARG A 198 -6.36 -5.38 17.28
N ARG A 199 -6.56 -4.09 16.97
CA ARG A 199 -7.74 -3.34 17.39
C ARG A 199 -8.99 -3.78 16.64
N TYR A 200 -8.88 -4.04 15.32
CA TYR A 200 -10.06 -4.16 14.47
C TYR A 200 -10.49 -5.59 14.16
N TRP A 201 -9.58 -6.56 14.03
CA TRP A 201 -9.95 -7.96 13.74
C TRP A 201 -9.14 -9.02 14.49
N GLY A 202 -8.00 -8.64 15.09
CA GLY A 202 -7.23 -9.58 15.89
C GLY A 202 -7.90 -9.93 17.23
N ASN A 203 -7.41 -10.98 17.88
CA ASN A 203 -7.90 -11.48 19.18
C ASN A 203 -9.37 -11.91 19.16
N GLY A 204 -9.90 -12.37 18.03
CA GLY A 204 -11.27 -12.85 17.92
C GLY A 204 -12.35 -11.75 17.83
N THR A 205 -11.95 -10.49 17.59
CA THR A 205 -12.90 -9.37 17.47
C THR A 205 -13.78 -9.52 16.23
N ARG A 206 -13.17 -9.89 15.07
CA ARG A 206 -13.85 -10.18 13.79
C ARG A 206 -13.22 -11.41 13.16
N VAL A 207 -13.75 -12.57 13.53
CA VAL A 207 -13.15 -13.88 13.20
C VAL A 207 -13.21 -14.18 11.71
N ASN A 208 -14.29 -13.81 11.03
CA ASN A 208 -14.42 -14.05 9.60
C ASN A 208 -13.46 -13.16 8.80
N LEU A 209 -13.28 -11.92 9.21
CA LEU A 209 -12.34 -10.99 8.62
C LEU A 209 -10.88 -11.45 8.83
N GLU A 210 -10.56 -11.97 10.03
CA GLU A 210 -9.24 -12.53 10.33
C GLU A 210 -8.95 -13.72 9.43
N THR A 211 -9.85 -14.70 9.35
CA THR A 211 -9.74 -15.88 8.49
C THR A 211 -9.68 -15.50 7.00
N TYR A 212 -10.48 -14.54 6.57
CA TYR A 212 -10.44 -14.00 5.21
C TYR A 212 -9.06 -13.42 4.90
N TYR A 213 -8.51 -12.61 5.80
CA TYR A 213 -7.20 -11.97 5.57
C TYR A 213 -6.06 -13.01 5.53
N GLU A 214 -6.09 -14.04 6.36
CA GLU A 214 -5.12 -15.15 6.29
C GLU A 214 -5.17 -15.85 4.92
N ARG A 215 -6.36 -16.06 4.40
CA ARG A 215 -6.54 -16.63 3.05
C ARG A 215 -6.01 -15.71 1.96
N VAL A 216 -6.25 -14.40 2.06
CA VAL A 216 -5.66 -13.39 1.15
C VAL A 216 -4.14 -13.46 1.15
N LEU A 217 -3.50 -13.55 2.31
CA LEU A 217 -2.04 -13.68 2.46
C LEU A 217 -1.49 -14.93 1.75
N ASN A 218 -2.29 -15.97 1.59
CA ASN A 218 -1.92 -17.20 0.91
C ASN A 218 -2.06 -17.17 -0.62
N ARG A 219 -2.72 -16.13 -1.19
CA ARG A 219 -2.83 -15.98 -2.65
C ARG A 219 -1.47 -15.72 -3.31
N PRO A 220 -1.10 -16.48 -4.35
CA PRO A 220 0.18 -16.27 -5.05
C PRO A 220 0.32 -14.85 -5.62
N THR A 221 -0.75 -14.30 -6.20
CA THR A 221 -0.78 -12.94 -6.75
C THR A 221 -0.57 -11.89 -5.67
N PHE A 222 -1.21 -12.04 -4.49
CA PHE A 222 -1.01 -11.14 -3.35
C PHE A 222 0.45 -11.17 -2.86
N ARG A 223 1.01 -12.36 -2.68
CA ARG A 223 2.42 -12.52 -2.26
C ARG A 223 3.39 -11.90 -3.25
N ARG A 224 3.14 -12.06 -4.55
CA ARG A 224 3.97 -11.50 -5.61
C ARG A 224 3.95 -9.96 -5.61
N VAL A 225 2.78 -9.35 -5.42
CA VAL A 225 2.60 -7.90 -5.52
C VAL A 225 2.87 -7.20 -4.19
N LEU A 226 2.32 -7.69 -3.09
CA LEU A 226 2.32 -7.01 -1.79
C LEU A 226 3.24 -7.65 -0.75
N GLY A 227 3.73 -8.87 -0.97
CA GLY A 227 4.55 -9.59 0.02
C GLY A 227 5.83 -8.84 0.44
N GLN A 228 6.33 -7.93 -0.39
CA GLN A 228 7.53 -7.12 -0.12
C GLN A 228 7.22 -5.63 0.13
N VAL A 229 5.99 -5.18 -0.09
CA VAL A 229 5.64 -3.74 -0.02
C VAL A 229 5.85 -3.17 1.38
N ASN A 230 5.54 -3.94 2.40
CA ASN A 230 5.71 -3.54 3.80
C ASN A 230 7.14 -3.74 4.34
N ASN A 231 8.05 -4.23 3.52
CA ASN A 231 9.46 -4.25 3.88
C ASN A 231 10.09 -2.87 3.58
N ILE A 232 10.19 -2.03 4.61
CA ILE A 232 10.70 -0.65 4.50
C ILE A 232 12.11 -0.60 3.91
N LEU A 233 12.95 -1.60 4.18
CA LEU A 233 14.28 -1.69 3.60
C LEU A 233 14.21 -1.81 2.07
N ILE A 234 13.33 -2.67 1.56
CA ILE A 234 13.18 -2.89 0.12
C ILE A 234 12.38 -1.78 -0.53
N SER A 235 11.30 -1.31 0.08
CA SER A 235 10.37 -0.35 -0.53
C SER A 235 10.82 1.11 -0.45
N ALA A 236 11.53 1.51 0.60
CA ALA A 236 11.91 2.90 0.83
C ALA A 236 13.43 3.13 0.89
N VAL A 237 14.16 2.28 1.61
CA VAL A 237 15.60 2.51 1.85
C VAL A 237 16.42 2.16 0.62
N LEU A 238 16.22 0.99 0.00
CA LEU A 238 16.96 0.57 -1.19
C LEU A 238 16.79 1.52 -2.38
N PRO A 239 15.57 1.92 -2.79
CA PRO A 239 15.40 2.87 -3.90
C PRO A 239 16.02 4.23 -3.60
N THR A 240 15.95 4.69 -2.36
CA THR A 240 16.55 5.96 -1.94
C THR A 240 18.08 5.86 -1.95
N ALA A 241 18.64 4.80 -1.40
CA ALA A 241 20.08 4.52 -1.44
C ALA A 241 20.59 4.41 -2.89
N PHE A 242 19.85 3.72 -3.77
CA PHE A 242 20.17 3.61 -5.20
C PHE A 242 20.12 4.98 -5.92
N ARG A 243 19.14 5.82 -5.60
CA ARG A 243 19.02 7.17 -6.16
C ARG A 243 20.16 8.07 -5.72
N VAL A 244 20.54 8.02 -4.43
CA VAL A 244 21.67 8.76 -3.87
C VAL A 244 23.00 8.25 -4.46
N ALA A 245 23.16 6.93 -4.55
CA ALA A 245 24.33 6.32 -5.18
C ALA A 245 24.45 6.71 -6.65
N LYS A 246 23.34 6.69 -7.42
CA LYS A 246 23.31 7.13 -8.82
C LYS A 246 23.64 8.62 -9.01
N LYS A 247 23.18 9.49 -8.08
CA LYS A 247 23.52 10.92 -8.09
C LYS A 247 24.99 11.19 -7.75
N LYS A 248 25.61 10.34 -6.93
CA LYS A 248 27.02 10.42 -6.51
C LYS A 248 27.92 9.42 -7.23
N ALA A 249 27.42 8.76 -8.27
CA ALA A 249 28.11 7.67 -8.99
C ALA A 249 29.52 7.99 -9.46
N PRO A 250 29.90 9.20 -9.91
CA PRO A 250 31.30 9.46 -10.30
C PRO A 250 32.28 9.37 -9.14
N ALA A 251 31.83 9.61 -7.89
CA ALA A 251 32.72 9.62 -6.73
C ALA A 251 32.75 8.29 -5.93
N PHE A 252 31.73 7.43 -6.05
CA PHE A 252 31.57 6.25 -5.22
C PHE A 252 31.74 4.89 -5.92
N VAL A 253 31.74 4.85 -7.28
CA VAL A 253 31.92 3.57 -8.01
C VAL A 253 33.26 2.92 -7.70
N GLY A 254 34.31 3.72 -7.45
CA GLY A 254 35.62 3.19 -7.03
C GLY A 254 35.64 2.63 -5.59
N ALA A 255 34.94 3.24 -4.65
CA ALA A 255 34.99 2.86 -3.23
C ALA A 255 34.13 1.62 -2.91
N THR A 256 32.96 1.47 -3.51
CA THR A 256 32.09 0.31 -3.29
C THR A 256 32.60 -0.96 -3.96
N LEU A 257 33.23 -0.85 -5.13
CA LEU A 257 33.96 -1.97 -5.76
C LEU A 257 35.16 -2.40 -4.91
N LEU A 258 35.91 -1.47 -4.32
CA LEU A 258 37.02 -1.76 -3.42
C LEU A 258 36.57 -2.46 -2.14
N ILE A 259 35.50 -1.99 -1.50
CA ILE A 259 34.95 -2.61 -0.28
C ILE A 259 34.37 -4.00 -0.57
N GLY A 260 33.69 -4.19 -1.70
CA GLY A 260 33.17 -5.50 -2.13
C GLY A 260 34.29 -6.49 -2.46
N LEU A 261 35.36 -6.04 -3.11
CA LEU A 261 36.55 -6.85 -3.40
C LEU A 261 37.35 -7.21 -2.15
N ILE A 262 37.53 -6.27 -1.22
CA ILE A 262 38.22 -6.51 0.05
C ILE A 262 37.39 -7.44 0.96
N GLY A 263 36.08 -7.21 1.06
CA GLY A 263 35.17 -8.07 1.83
C GLY A 263 35.05 -9.48 1.27
N GLY A 264 35.00 -9.61 -0.06
CA GLY A 264 35.02 -10.93 -0.74
C GLY A 264 36.35 -11.65 -0.59
N ALA A 265 37.48 -10.96 -0.70
CA ALA A 265 38.81 -11.53 -0.55
C ALA A 265 39.09 -11.99 0.92
N THR A 266 38.68 -11.18 1.91
CA THR A 266 38.78 -11.56 3.35
C THR A 266 37.88 -12.74 3.69
N TYR A 267 36.67 -12.82 3.14
CA TYR A 267 35.81 -13.99 3.32
C TYR A 267 36.37 -15.28 2.71
N LEU A 268 36.92 -15.19 1.51
CA LEU A 268 37.54 -16.33 0.84
C LEU A 268 38.84 -16.79 1.58
N ALA A 269 39.65 -15.81 2.02
CA ALA A 269 40.84 -16.11 2.82
C ALA A 269 40.48 -16.76 4.16
N PHE A 270 39.48 -16.27 4.87
CA PHE A 270 38.99 -16.85 6.12
C PHE A 270 38.48 -18.28 5.92
N ASN A 271 37.70 -18.55 4.88
CA ASN A 271 37.23 -19.89 4.58
C ASN A 271 38.37 -20.83 4.15
N TYR A 272 39.36 -20.34 3.44
CA TYR A 272 40.56 -21.13 3.07
C TYR A 272 41.39 -21.53 4.29
N ILE A 273 41.62 -20.58 5.21
CA ILE A 273 42.36 -20.84 6.46
C ILE A 273 41.58 -21.80 7.36
N LYS A 274 40.25 -21.60 7.50
CA LYS A 274 39.37 -22.50 8.26
C LYS A 274 39.40 -23.94 7.72
N LYS A 275 39.42 -24.09 6.41
CA LYS A 275 39.47 -25.39 5.74
C LYS A 275 40.84 -26.09 5.95
N ARG A 276 41.93 -25.33 6.03
CA ARG A 276 43.26 -25.88 6.32
C ARG A 276 43.44 -26.32 7.79
N LEU A 277 42.84 -25.56 8.73
CA LEU A 277 42.89 -25.87 10.16
C LEU A 277 41.98 -27.06 10.56
N LEU A 278 41.03 -27.44 9.72
CA LEU A 278 40.17 -28.62 9.94
C LEU A 278 40.72 -29.90 9.30
N VAL A 279 41.83 -29.83 8.55
CA VAL A 279 42.47 -30.98 7.84
C VAL A 279 43.85 -31.31 8.45
N SER A 280 44.30 -30.51 9.39
CA SER A 280 45.47 -30.81 10.24
C SER A 280 45.00 -31.27 11.62
#